data_8bacf93e5fab463678c8e32e7e01cfc4
#
_entry.id   8bacf93e5fab463678c8e32e7e01cfc4
#
_cell.length_a   1.000
_cell.length_b   1.000
_cell.length_c   1.000
_cell.angle_alpha   90.00
_cell.angle_beta   90.00
_cell.angle_gamma   90.00
#
_symmetry.space_group_name_H-M   'P 1'
#
loop_
_entity.id
_entity.type
_entity.pdbx_description
1 polymer ?
#
loop_
_entity_poly.entity_id
_entity_poly.type
_entity_poly.pdbx_seq_one_letter_code
_entity_poly.pdbx_strand_id
1 'polypeptide(L)'
;WEQVTLKGDKKWQGKIYSNNGYAQFSANNFEGEVDTWFISPAVAVTSKDAGLSFDIKFGYYNADCLDVLVSDTYAGNGSIDMAQWTSVKDQFTFPEGPANGYNDNFVNVGKAGLEAYNGKSVYVAFRYVGEGPKAKTTTVQLDNVSISSAVLAPTNEKPYNALYQFDGTDWKVKEDSRLVVVAPADYDAMGSPGSHDNFSTSDAPENYLPQFLAQKFPYAQE
;
A
#
# COMPACT_ATOMS: atom_id res chain seq x y z
N TRP A 1 -1.87 -2.65 -2.59
CA TRP A 1 -2.47 -3.74 -1.82
C TRP A 1 -3.04 -4.79 -2.75
N GLU A 2 -2.71 -6.05 -2.49
CA GLU A 2 -3.23 -7.20 -3.22
C GLU A 2 -4.55 -7.65 -2.61
N GLN A 3 -5.45 -8.19 -3.42
CA GLN A 3 -6.70 -8.77 -2.94
C GLN A 3 -6.85 -10.21 -3.45
N VAL A 4 -6.94 -11.14 -2.52
CA VAL A 4 -7.13 -12.57 -2.82
C VAL A 4 -8.44 -13.03 -2.21
N THR A 5 -9.26 -13.78 -2.96
CA THR A 5 -10.49 -14.38 -2.47
C THR A 5 -10.38 -15.90 -2.52
N LEU A 6 -10.54 -16.55 -1.38
CA LEU A 6 -10.57 -18.01 -1.27
C LEU A 6 -12.01 -18.56 -1.35
N LYS A 7 -12.99 -17.74 -0.89
CA LYS A 7 -14.43 -18.05 -1.02
C LYS A 7 -15.17 -16.77 -1.42
N GLY A 8 -16.13 -16.93 -2.31
CA GLY A 8 -16.85 -15.79 -2.90
C GLY A 8 -15.98 -15.00 -3.86
N ASP A 9 -16.54 -13.89 -4.37
CA ASP A 9 -15.87 -12.99 -5.32
C ASP A 9 -15.84 -11.54 -4.85
N LYS A 10 -16.44 -11.26 -3.68
CA LYS A 10 -16.53 -9.92 -3.13
C LYS A 10 -15.17 -9.43 -2.62
N LYS A 11 -14.83 -8.20 -2.96
CA LYS A 11 -13.54 -7.58 -2.67
C LYS A 11 -13.67 -6.40 -1.71
N TRP A 12 -12.60 -6.11 -0.99
CA TRP A 12 -12.46 -4.87 -0.23
C TRP A 12 -12.61 -3.66 -1.14
N GLN A 13 -13.24 -2.62 -0.62
CA GLN A 13 -13.54 -1.39 -1.36
C GLN A 13 -12.90 -0.19 -0.68
N GLY A 14 -12.27 0.68 -1.47
CA GLY A 14 -11.97 2.03 -1.03
C GLY A 14 -13.25 2.84 -0.90
N LYS A 15 -13.43 3.52 0.22
CA LYS A 15 -14.56 4.41 0.52
C LYS A 15 -14.04 5.77 0.93
N ILE A 16 -14.85 6.79 0.67
CA ILE A 16 -14.62 8.15 1.16
C ILE A 16 -15.89 8.62 1.86
N TYR A 17 -15.75 9.09 3.10
CA TYR A 17 -16.83 9.71 3.83
C TYR A 17 -16.30 10.89 4.67
N SER A 18 -16.95 12.02 4.63
CA SER A 18 -16.54 13.25 5.31
C SER A 18 -15.07 13.62 5.06
N ASN A 19 -14.61 13.50 3.81
CA ASN A 19 -13.24 13.77 3.38
C ASN A 19 -12.18 12.83 3.96
N ASN A 20 -12.59 11.69 4.56
CA ASN A 20 -11.70 10.62 5.02
C ASN A 20 -11.81 9.41 4.09
N GLY A 21 -10.67 8.89 3.62
CA GLY A 21 -10.57 7.70 2.77
C GLY A 21 -10.18 6.47 3.60
N TYR A 22 -10.88 5.35 3.46
CA TYR A 22 -10.63 4.12 4.21
C TYR A 22 -10.96 2.88 3.37
N ALA A 23 -10.44 1.72 3.77
CA ALA A 23 -10.81 0.44 3.20
C ALA A 23 -12.01 -0.16 3.94
N GLN A 24 -12.98 -0.73 3.23
CA GLN A 24 -14.17 -1.34 3.81
C GLN A 24 -14.46 -2.71 3.23
N PHE A 25 -14.88 -3.62 4.10
CA PHE A 25 -15.51 -4.89 3.69
C PHE A 25 -16.70 -5.24 4.59
N SER A 26 -17.67 -5.94 4.00
CA SER A 26 -18.79 -6.57 4.70
C SER A 26 -19.37 -7.68 3.82
N ALA A 27 -19.76 -8.80 4.41
CA ALA A 27 -20.50 -9.86 3.70
C ALA A 27 -21.99 -9.53 3.53
N ASN A 28 -22.47 -8.40 4.02
CA ASN A 28 -23.85 -7.97 3.79
C ASN A 28 -24.14 -7.86 2.29
N ASN A 29 -25.35 -8.25 1.88
CA ASN A 29 -25.78 -8.32 0.48
C ASN A 29 -24.92 -9.27 -0.40
N PHE A 30 -24.30 -10.27 0.18
CA PHE A 30 -23.66 -11.38 -0.51
C PHE A 30 -24.36 -12.69 -0.13
N GLU A 31 -24.52 -13.61 -1.07
CA GLU A 31 -25.12 -14.91 -0.82
C GLU A 31 -24.02 -15.95 -0.60
N GLY A 32 -23.94 -16.52 0.61
CA GLY A 32 -23.01 -17.57 0.97
C GLY A 32 -21.75 -17.11 1.72
N GLU A 33 -20.76 -17.98 1.77
CA GLU A 33 -19.51 -17.76 2.48
C GLU A 33 -18.56 -16.82 1.73
N VAL A 34 -17.84 -16.01 2.48
CA VAL A 34 -16.74 -15.18 1.98
C VAL A 34 -15.47 -15.46 2.80
N ASP A 35 -14.34 -15.55 2.12
CA ASP A 35 -13.00 -15.57 2.70
C ASP A 35 -12.11 -14.72 1.79
N THR A 36 -11.85 -13.50 2.20
CA THR A 36 -11.12 -12.52 1.40
C THR A 36 -9.97 -11.91 2.17
N TRP A 37 -8.88 -11.68 1.48
CA TRP A 37 -7.62 -11.20 1.99
C TRP A 37 -7.27 -9.85 1.36
N PHE A 38 -6.84 -8.91 2.19
CA PHE A 38 -6.34 -7.60 1.79
C PHE A 38 -4.90 -7.50 2.27
N ILE A 39 -3.94 -7.69 1.35
CA ILE A 39 -2.54 -7.94 1.65
C ILE A 39 -1.71 -6.72 1.29
N SER A 40 -0.82 -6.29 2.19
CA SER A 40 0.09 -5.17 1.95
C SER A 40 1.14 -5.52 0.89
N PRO A 41 1.80 -4.52 0.29
CA PRO A 41 3.12 -4.74 -0.30
C PRO A 41 4.09 -5.34 0.73
N ALA A 42 5.17 -5.95 0.26
CA ALA A 42 6.26 -6.39 1.14
C ALA A 42 6.88 -5.17 1.86
N VAL A 43 7.06 -5.28 3.17
CA VAL A 43 7.63 -4.22 4.01
C VAL A 43 8.86 -4.74 4.73
N ALA A 44 10.01 -4.09 4.58
CA ALA A 44 11.23 -4.44 5.29
C ALA A 44 11.14 -3.96 6.75
N VAL A 45 11.25 -4.89 7.69
CA VAL A 45 11.30 -4.61 9.14
C VAL A 45 12.75 -4.34 9.52
N THR A 46 13.07 -3.08 9.86
CA THR A 46 14.45 -2.63 10.06
C THR A 46 14.81 -2.36 11.52
N SER A 47 13.90 -2.62 12.44
CA SER A 47 14.09 -2.38 13.87
C SER A 47 13.37 -3.44 14.69
N LYS A 48 13.96 -3.78 15.84
CA LYS A 48 13.31 -4.63 16.87
C LYS A 48 12.09 -3.96 17.48
N ASP A 49 12.04 -2.63 17.44
CA ASP A 49 10.89 -1.85 17.94
C ASP A 49 9.79 -1.66 16.89
N ALA A 50 9.95 -2.26 15.71
CA ALA A 50 8.94 -2.20 14.67
C ALA A 50 7.62 -2.82 15.13
N GLY A 51 6.52 -2.25 14.66
CA GLY A 51 5.20 -2.78 14.98
C GLY A 51 4.13 -2.27 14.04
N LEU A 52 3.16 -3.14 13.81
CA LEU A 52 1.97 -2.85 13.04
C LEU A 52 0.95 -2.11 13.90
N SER A 53 0.39 -1.04 13.39
CA SER A 53 -0.74 -0.31 13.98
C SER A 53 -1.73 0.10 12.89
N PHE A 54 -2.99 0.25 13.25
CA PHE A 54 -4.04 0.74 12.36
C PHE A 54 -5.22 1.28 13.16
N ASP A 55 -6.10 1.99 12.47
CA ASP A 55 -7.36 2.44 13.01
C ASP A 55 -8.51 1.59 12.45
N ILE A 56 -9.48 1.27 13.29
CA ILE A 56 -10.64 0.46 12.91
C ILE A 56 -11.95 1.13 13.32
N LYS A 57 -12.97 0.85 12.52
CA LYS A 57 -14.35 1.19 12.82
C LYS A 57 -15.24 0.04 12.40
N PHE A 58 -16.11 -0.42 13.30
CA PHE A 58 -17.10 -1.44 13.01
C PHE A 58 -18.48 -0.84 12.71
N GLY A 59 -19.23 -1.55 11.90
CA GLY A 59 -20.63 -1.27 11.69
C GLY A 59 -21.46 -2.54 11.63
N TYR A 60 -22.70 -2.47 12.13
CA TYR A 60 -23.65 -3.59 12.13
C TYR A 60 -23.01 -4.89 12.62
N TYR A 61 -22.35 -4.80 13.77
CA TYR A 61 -21.56 -5.88 14.33
C TYR A 61 -22.45 -7.05 14.75
N ASN A 62 -22.25 -8.21 14.13
CA ASN A 62 -23.02 -9.42 14.47
C ASN A 62 -22.13 -10.66 14.62
N ALA A 63 -20.87 -10.58 14.25
CA ALA A 63 -19.89 -11.63 14.44
C ALA A 63 -18.46 -11.05 14.34
N ASP A 64 -17.51 -11.75 14.93
CA ASP A 64 -16.10 -11.52 14.68
C ASP A 64 -15.73 -12.11 13.29
N CYS A 65 -15.40 -11.23 12.37
CA CYS A 65 -15.13 -11.58 10.98
C CYS A 65 -13.68 -11.27 10.55
N LEU A 66 -12.91 -10.54 11.36
CA LEU A 66 -11.59 -10.05 10.98
C LEU A 66 -10.48 -10.83 11.65
N ASP A 67 -9.47 -11.22 10.89
CA ASP A 67 -8.16 -11.64 11.39
C ASP A 67 -7.07 -10.70 10.82
N VAL A 68 -5.96 -10.57 11.57
CA VAL A 68 -4.79 -9.78 11.17
C VAL A 68 -3.58 -10.69 11.22
N LEU A 69 -2.94 -10.88 10.07
CA LEU A 69 -1.90 -11.87 9.90
C LEU A 69 -0.62 -11.23 9.34
N VAL A 70 0.51 -11.88 9.66
CA VAL A 70 1.83 -11.48 9.15
C VAL A 70 2.52 -12.71 8.56
N SER A 71 3.24 -12.53 7.45
CA SER A 71 4.06 -13.56 6.82
C SER A 71 5.39 -12.98 6.35
N ASP A 72 6.48 -13.71 6.60
CA ASP A 72 7.82 -13.47 6.03
C ASP A 72 8.18 -14.48 4.93
N THR A 73 7.25 -15.38 4.60
CA THR A 73 7.46 -16.45 3.61
C THR A 73 6.45 -16.44 2.47
N TYR A 74 5.41 -15.60 2.54
CA TYR A 74 4.48 -15.40 1.43
C TYR A 74 5.20 -14.87 0.19
N ALA A 75 4.93 -15.45 -0.97
CA ALA A 75 5.64 -15.14 -2.21
C ALA A 75 5.13 -13.89 -2.96
N GLY A 76 4.04 -13.25 -2.50
CA GLY A 76 3.43 -12.10 -3.20
C GLY A 76 2.79 -12.47 -4.54
N ASN A 77 2.25 -13.67 -4.67
CA ASN A 77 1.78 -14.24 -5.94
C ASN A 77 0.28 -14.60 -5.94
N GLY A 78 -0.46 -14.19 -4.93
CA GLY A 78 -1.90 -14.48 -4.79
C GLY A 78 -2.23 -15.91 -4.34
N SER A 79 -1.24 -16.75 -4.09
CA SER A 79 -1.46 -18.13 -3.62
C SER A 79 -1.34 -18.19 -2.10
N ILE A 80 -2.45 -18.42 -1.41
CA ILE A 80 -2.50 -18.46 0.05
C ILE A 80 -2.29 -19.89 0.56
N ASP A 81 -1.19 -20.07 1.29
CA ASP A 81 -0.97 -21.21 2.18
C ASP A 81 -1.04 -20.72 3.64
N MET A 82 -2.06 -21.16 4.37
CA MET A 82 -2.28 -20.73 5.76
C MET A 82 -1.09 -21.03 6.69
N ALA A 83 -0.26 -22.03 6.39
CA ALA A 83 0.90 -22.37 7.18
C ALA A 83 2.01 -21.28 7.13
N GLN A 84 1.96 -20.40 6.15
CA GLN A 84 2.90 -19.28 5.98
C GLN A 84 2.50 -18.02 6.77
N TRP A 85 1.32 -18.00 7.39
CA TRP A 85 0.75 -16.83 8.03
C TRP A 85 0.59 -17.03 9.54
N THR A 86 0.99 -16.04 10.29
CA THR A 86 0.85 -16.00 11.76
C THR A 86 -0.16 -14.92 12.12
N SER A 87 -1.22 -15.29 12.83
CA SER A 87 -2.15 -14.30 13.38
C SER A 87 -1.48 -13.50 14.50
N VAL A 88 -1.62 -12.18 14.40
CA VAL A 88 -1.17 -11.22 15.41
C VAL A 88 -2.38 -10.47 16.03
N LYS A 89 -3.58 -10.93 15.74
CA LYS A 89 -4.83 -10.30 16.15
C LYS A 89 -4.92 -10.08 17.65
N ASP A 90 -4.48 -11.04 18.45
CA ASP A 90 -4.57 -10.99 19.93
C ASP A 90 -3.67 -9.92 20.56
N GLN A 91 -2.76 -9.30 19.79
CA GLN A 91 -1.93 -8.20 20.25
C GLN A 91 -2.64 -6.83 20.15
N PHE A 92 -3.83 -6.79 19.57
CA PHE A 92 -4.62 -5.57 19.41
C PHE A 92 -5.79 -5.50 20.39
N THR A 93 -6.20 -4.27 20.68
CA THR A 93 -7.42 -3.99 21.45
C THR A 93 -8.49 -3.43 20.52
N PHE A 94 -9.46 -4.24 20.17
CA PHE A 94 -10.55 -3.82 19.29
C PHE A 94 -11.66 -3.12 20.08
N PRO A 95 -12.30 -2.07 19.49
CA PRO A 95 -13.49 -1.48 20.10
C PRO A 95 -14.68 -2.45 20.05
N GLU A 96 -15.63 -2.27 20.94
CA GLU A 96 -16.92 -2.93 20.80
C GLU A 96 -17.64 -2.40 19.56
N GLY A 97 -18.19 -3.31 18.74
CA GLY A 97 -18.96 -2.97 17.56
C GLY A 97 -20.44 -2.83 17.88
N PRO A 98 -21.13 -1.77 17.41
CA PRO A 98 -22.57 -1.62 17.62
C PRO A 98 -23.35 -2.62 16.74
N ALA A 99 -24.38 -3.23 17.32
CA ALA A 99 -25.28 -4.13 16.56
C ALA A 99 -26.08 -3.38 15.48
N ASN A 100 -26.30 -2.08 15.65
CA ASN A 100 -27.00 -1.22 14.71
C ASN A 100 -26.16 0.04 14.42
N GLY A 101 -26.00 0.38 13.16
CA GLY A 101 -25.18 1.53 12.73
C GLY A 101 -23.69 1.26 12.83
N TYR A 102 -22.90 2.29 12.98
CA TYR A 102 -21.43 2.26 13.02
C TYR A 102 -20.92 2.84 14.35
N ASN A 103 -19.69 2.48 14.76
CA ASN A 103 -18.99 3.26 15.77
C ASN A 103 -18.95 4.74 15.34
N ASP A 104 -18.91 5.67 16.28
CA ASP A 104 -18.86 7.10 15.96
C ASP A 104 -17.54 7.49 15.25
N ASN A 105 -16.44 6.95 15.74
CA ASN A 105 -15.09 7.30 15.24
C ASN A 105 -14.27 6.06 14.92
N PHE A 106 -13.25 6.21 14.11
CA PHE A 106 -12.15 5.27 14.02
C PHE A 106 -11.37 5.24 15.34
N VAL A 107 -10.96 4.06 15.77
CA VAL A 107 -10.24 3.83 17.02
C VAL A 107 -8.92 3.14 16.69
N ASN A 108 -7.81 3.68 17.18
CA ASN A 108 -6.51 3.03 17.08
C ASN A 108 -6.51 1.77 17.96
N VAL A 109 -6.14 0.65 17.36
CA VAL A 109 -6.17 -0.67 18.04
C VAL A 109 -4.91 -0.96 18.85
N GLY A 110 -3.96 -0.04 18.92
CA GLY A 110 -2.65 -0.25 19.52
C GLY A 110 -1.61 -0.76 18.54
N LYS A 111 -0.63 -1.50 19.04
CA LYS A 111 0.54 -1.90 18.26
C LYS A 111 0.84 -3.38 18.47
N ALA A 112 0.90 -4.16 17.41
CA ALA A 112 1.45 -5.51 17.42
C ALA A 112 2.97 -5.47 17.13
N GLY A 113 3.78 -6.08 17.98
CA GLY A 113 5.23 -6.13 17.83
C GLY A 113 5.65 -7.00 16.65
N LEU A 114 6.63 -6.52 15.87
CA LEU A 114 7.22 -7.24 14.75
C LEU A 114 8.70 -7.60 14.99
N GLU A 115 9.15 -7.65 16.23
CA GLU A 115 10.54 -7.92 16.61
C GLU A 115 11.10 -9.24 16.05
N ALA A 116 10.25 -10.28 15.99
CA ALA A 116 10.60 -11.60 15.42
C ALA A 116 10.94 -11.54 13.92
N TYR A 117 10.56 -10.48 13.25
CA TYR A 117 10.77 -10.25 11.83
C TYR A 117 11.89 -9.23 11.55
N ASN A 118 12.62 -8.77 12.57
CA ASN A 118 13.70 -7.80 12.37
C ASN A 118 14.76 -8.30 11.39
N GLY A 119 15.08 -7.49 10.38
CA GLY A 119 15.97 -7.83 9.27
C GLY A 119 15.32 -8.60 8.13
N LYS A 120 14.01 -8.84 8.19
CA LYS A 120 13.24 -9.54 7.15
C LYS A 120 12.25 -8.61 6.47
N SER A 121 11.74 -9.03 5.31
CA SER A 121 10.56 -8.44 4.69
C SER A 121 9.33 -9.22 5.07
N VAL A 122 8.24 -8.52 5.39
CA VAL A 122 6.96 -9.12 5.76
C VAL A 122 5.83 -8.60 4.89
N TYR A 123 4.80 -9.40 4.77
CA TYR A 123 3.48 -8.99 4.32
C TYR A 123 2.52 -8.96 5.49
N VAL A 124 1.65 -7.98 5.53
CA VAL A 124 0.54 -7.89 6.47
C VAL A 124 -0.76 -8.18 5.72
N ALA A 125 -1.63 -8.99 6.29
CA ALA A 125 -2.93 -9.29 5.71
C ALA A 125 -4.06 -9.02 6.70
N PHE A 126 -5.12 -8.40 6.19
CA PHE A 126 -6.43 -8.33 6.83
C PHE A 126 -7.32 -9.35 6.15
N ARG A 127 -7.61 -10.44 6.85
CA ARG A 127 -8.49 -11.51 6.35
C ARG A 127 -9.88 -11.34 6.91
N TYR A 128 -10.86 -11.29 6.03
CA TYR A 128 -12.26 -11.29 6.42
C TYR A 128 -12.88 -12.65 6.12
N VAL A 129 -13.45 -13.28 7.13
CA VAL A 129 -14.22 -14.53 7.00
C VAL A 129 -15.64 -14.27 7.48
N GLY A 130 -16.60 -14.44 6.58
CA GLY A 130 -18.00 -14.16 6.87
C GLY A 130 -18.96 -15.03 6.08
N GLU A 131 -20.24 -14.81 6.29
CA GLU A 131 -21.34 -15.49 5.60
C GLU A 131 -22.54 -14.55 5.49
N GLY A 132 -22.85 -14.20 4.27
CA GLY A 132 -24.01 -13.36 3.98
C GLY A 132 -25.28 -14.16 3.65
N PRO A 133 -26.41 -13.48 3.57
CA PRO A 133 -26.57 -12.04 3.74
C PRO A 133 -26.77 -11.61 5.21
N LYS A 134 -26.87 -12.51 6.18
CA LYS A 134 -27.26 -12.17 7.56
C LYS A 134 -26.46 -12.85 8.68
N ALA A 135 -25.72 -13.92 8.38
CA ALA A 135 -25.13 -14.74 9.45
C ALA A 135 -23.86 -14.12 10.07
N LYS A 136 -22.89 -13.73 9.25
CA LYS A 136 -21.61 -13.12 9.67
C LYS A 136 -21.26 -11.97 8.72
N THR A 137 -21.81 -10.80 8.99
CA THR A 137 -21.83 -9.68 8.03
C THR A 137 -21.29 -8.38 8.61
N THR A 138 -20.63 -8.41 9.75
CA THR A 138 -20.02 -7.23 10.36
C THR A 138 -19.30 -6.38 9.30
N THR A 139 -19.59 -5.09 9.25
CA THR A 139 -18.84 -4.17 8.40
C THR A 139 -17.54 -3.79 9.11
N VAL A 140 -16.44 -4.00 8.44
CA VAL A 140 -15.09 -3.63 8.90
C VAL A 140 -14.59 -2.48 8.04
N GLN A 141 -14.17 -1.40 8.68
CA GLN A 141 -13.50 -0.27 8.05
C GLN A 141 -12.10 -0.14 8.64
N LEU A 142 -11.08 -0.02 7.78
CA LEU A 142 -9.66 0.08 8.13
C LEU A 142 -9.09 1.39 7.61
N ASP A 143 -8.32 2.06 8.45
CA ASP A 143 -7.65 3.31 8.14
C ASP A 143 -6.27 3.37 8.80
N ASN A 144 -5.42 4.31 8.38
CA ASN A 144 -4.13 4.64 8.99
C ASN A 144 -3.23 3.43 9.27
N VAL A 145 -3.26 2.41 8.38
CA VAL A 145 -2.39 1.23 8.52
C VAL A 145 -0.94 1.65 8.40
N SER A 146 -0.16 1.38 9.42
CA SER A 146 1.25 1.75 9.48
C SER A 146 2.11 0.66 10.12
N ILE A 147 3.35 0.54 9.66
CA ILE A 147 4.38 -0.24 10.31
C ILE A 147 5.48 0.72 10.73
N SER A 148 5.59 0.99 12.04
CA SER A 148 6.61 1.86 12.58
C SER A 148 8.00 1.25 12.44
N SER A 149 9.01 2.10 12.18
CA SER A 149 10.41 1.67 11.99
C SER A 149 10.59 0.62 10.89
N ALA A 150 9.81 0.76 9.80
CA ALA A 150 9.89 -0.08 8.62
C ALA A 150 9.93 0.80 7.35
N VAL A 151 10.49 0.26 6.31
CA VAL A 151 10.47 0.85 4.96
C VAL A 151 9.89 -0.17 3.99
N LEU A 152 9.30 0.29 2.90
CA LEU A 152 8.86 -0.63 1.84
C LEU A 152 10.07 -1.44 1.37
N ALA A 153 9.89 -2.75 1.24
CA ALA A 153 10.93 -3.58 0.64
C ALA A 153 11.19 -3.11 -0.80
N PRO A 154 12.45 -3.12 -1.23
CA PRO A 154 12.76 -2.75 -2.60
C PRO A 154 12.00 -3.68 -3.56
N THR A 155 11.19 -3.09 -4.41
CA THR A 155 10.51 -3.83 -5.48
C THR A 155 11.54 -4.15 -6.57
N ASN A 156 11.40 -5.29 -7.25
CA ASN A 156 12.19 -5.57 -8.44
C ASN A 156 11.76 -4.75 -9.66
N GLU A 157 10.85 -3.81 -9.46
CA GLU A 157 10.38 -2.89 -10.48
C GLU A 157 11.51 -1.92 -10.81
N LYS A 158 12.04 -2.02 -12.01
CA LYS A 158 12.94 -1.00 -12.54
C LYS A 158 12.08 0.15 -13.04
N PRO A 159 12.35 1.39 -12.62
CA PRO A 159 11.66 2.54 -13.20
C PRO A 159 11.89 2.52 -14.72
N TYR A 160 10.81 2.44 -15.46
CA TYR A 160 10.84 2.47 -16.92
C TYR A 160 10.26 3.79 -17.40
N ASN A 161 11.09 4.56 -18.10
CA ASN A 161 10.68 5.79 -18.75
C ASN A 161 10.78 5.59 -20.26
N ALA A 162 9.72 5.90 -20.98
CA ALA A 162 9.68 5.82 -22.44
C ALA A 162 9.16 7.14 -23.02
N LEU A 163 9.79 7.57 -24.12
CA LEU A 163 9.30 8.68 -24.91
C LEU A 163 8.32 8.16 -25.96
N TYR A 164 7.10 8.68 -25.96
CA TYR A 164 6.10 8.38 -26.97
C TYR A 164 5.96 9.56 -27.92
N GLN A 165 5.89 9.26 -29.20
CA GLN A 165 5.62 10.23 -30.24
C GLN A 165 4.33 9.86 -30.98
N PHE A 166 3.44 10.83 -31.17
CA PHE A 166 2.26 10.67 -31.99
C PHE A 166 2.65 10.79 -33.50
N ASP A 167 2.35 9.77 -34.28
CA ASP A 167 2.69 9.73 -35.72
C ASP A 167 1.56 10.27 -36.62
N GLY A 168 0.53 10.83 -36.06
CA GLY A 168 -0.68 11.30 -36.73
C GLY A 168 -1.85 10.34 -36.65
N THR A 169 -1.63 9.11 -36.16
CA THR A 169 -2.66 8.07 -36.02
C THR A 169 -2.57 7.42 -34.62
N ASP A 170 -1.36 7.03 -34.22
CA ASP A 170 -1.10 6.30 -32.96
C ASP A 170 0.07 6.90 -32.18
N TRP A 171 0.09 6.63 -30.86
CA TRP A 171 1.23 6.90 -29.99
C TRP A 171 2.21 5.74 -30.06
N LYS A 172 3.44 5.98 -30.51
CA LYS A 172 4.52 4.98 -30.61
C LYS A 172 5.70 5.34 -29.74
N VAL A 173 6.36 4.32 -29.19
CA VAL A 173 7.63 4.51 -28.47
C VAL A 173 8.69 5.00 -29.46
N LYS A 174 9.40 6.06 -29.09
CA LYS A 174 10.53 6.58 -29.86
C LYS A 174 11.80 5.85 -29.43
N GLU A 175 12.15 4.78 -30.13
CA GLU A 175 13.23 3.86 -29.74
C GLU A 175 14.65 4.43 -29.96
N ASP A 176 14.82 5.37 -30.90
CA ASP A 176 16.10 5.96 -31.26
C ASP A 176 16.49 7.20 -30.45
N SER A 177 15.74 7.48 -29.38
CA SER A 177 15.98 8.62 -28.50
C SER A 177 16.48 8.17 -27.12
N ARG A 178 17.54 8.81 -26.63
CA ARG A 178 17.97 8.68 -25.24
C ARG A 178 17.09 9.59 -24.38
N LEU A 179 16.30 8.99 -23.48
CA LEU A 179 15.48 9.71 -22.53
C LEU A 179 16.26 9.85 -21.22
N VAL A 180 16.48 11.07 -20.79
CA VAL A 180 17.00 11.38 -19.46
C VAL A 180 15.88 12.02 -18.66
N VAL A 181 15.51 11.36 -17.56
CA VAL A 181 14.52 11.89 -16.61
C VAL A 181 15.27 12.48 -15.44
N VAL A 182 14.97 13.73 -15.13
CA VAL A 182 15.47 14.40 -13.93
C VAL A 182 14.58 13.97 -12.76
N ALA A 183 15.15 13.24 -11.80
CA ALA A 183 14.45 12.78 -10.61
C ALA A 183 14.46 13.86 -9.50
N PRO A 184 13.61 13.80 -8.47
CA PRO A 184 13.64 14.73 -7.34
C PRO A 184 15.02 14.92 -6.73
N ALA A 185 15.76 13.85 -6.50
CA ALA A 185 17.13 13.92 -5.98
C ALA A 185 18.13 14.63 -6.92
N ASP A 186 17.89 14.60 -8.24
CA ASP A 186 18.69 15.36 -9.22
C ASP A 186 18.38 16.87 -9.09
N TYR A 187 17.11 17.25 -8.86
CA TYR A 187 16.73 18.64 -8.61
C TYR A 187 17.30 19.16 -7.29
N ASP A 188 17.28 18.36 -6.21
CA ASP A 188 17.91 18.69 -4.93
C ASP A 188 19.42 18.99 -5.11
N ALA A 189 20.10 18.17 -5.91
CA ALA A 189 21.53 18.36 -6.18
C ALA A 189 21.84 19.63 -7.00
N MET A 190 20.86 20.18 -7.71
CA MET A 190 20.96 21.44 -8.45
C MET A 190 20.76 22.69 -7.56
N GLY A 191 20.30 22.53 -6.31
CA GLY A 191 20.08 23.63 -5.36
C GLY A 191 18.70 24.26 -5.47
N SER A 192 18.58 25.51 -5.96
CA SER A 192 17.29 26.23 -6.01
C SER A 192 16.13 25.46 -6.66
N PRO A 193 16.32 24.76 -7.80
CA PRO A 193 15.27 23.94 -8.39
C PRO A 193 14.74 22.82 -7.49
N GLY A 194 15.56 22.31 -6.55
CA GLY A 194 15.17 21.27 -5.59
C GLY A 194 14.12 21.67 -4.57
N SER A 195 13.90 22.99 -4.40
CA SER A 195 12.86 23.47 -3.48
C SER A 195 11.44 23.05 -3.90
N HIS A 196 11.23 22.75 -5.17
CA HIS A 196 9.92 22.40 -5.74
C HIS A 196 10.01 21.30 -6.83
N ASP A 197 11.15 20.64 -6.97
CA ASP A 197 11.42 19.61 -7.99
C ASP A 197 11.04 20.04 -9.41
N ASN A 198 11.32 21.31 -9.75
CA ASN A 198 11.01 21.85 -11.07
C ASN A 198 11.95 22.98 -11.48
N PHE A 199 11.93 23.28 -12.79
CA PHE A 199 12.49 24.50 -13.33
C PHE A 199 11.43 25.60 -13.40
N SER A 200 11.85 26.84 -13.33
CA SER A 200 11.00 28.03 -13.37
C SER A 200 11.63 29.12 -14.25
N THR A 201 10.97 30.25 -14.39
CA THR A 201 11.54 31.41 -15.09
C THR A 201 12.75 32.03 -14.37
N SER A 202 12.82 31.89 -13.04
CA SER A 202 13.99 32.29 -12.24
C SER A 202 15.07 31.23 -12.17
N ASP A 203 14.70 29.96 -12.33
CA ASP A 203 15.58 28.79 -12.33
C ASP A 203 15.47 28.08 -13.68
N ALA A 204 15.90 28.78 -14.73
CA ALA A 204 15.75 28.30 -16.08
C ALA A 204 16.65 27.08 -16.34
N PRO A 205 16.14 26.02 -17.02
CA PRO A 205 16.84 24.75 -17.20
C PRO A 205 18.22 24.89 -17.88
N GLU A 206 18.39 25.88 -18.74
CA GLU A 206 19.67 26.17 -19.41
C GLU A 206 20.82 26.53 -18.46
N ASN A 207 20.49 26.95 -17.23
CA ASN A 207 21.50 27.27 -16.23
C ASN A 207 21.98 26.05 -15.42
N TYR A 208 21.22 24.96 -15.42
CA TYR A 208 21.45 23.78 -14.58
C TYR A 208 21.72 22.50 -15.38
N LEU A 209 20.95 22.26 -16.44
CA LEU A 209 21.03 21.02 -17.22
C LEU A 209 22.40 20.74 -17.84
N PRO A 210 23.14 21.71 -18.41
CA PRO A 210 24.47 21.41 -18.97
C PRO A 210 25.44 20.83 -17.95
N GLN A 211 25.48 21.38 -16.74
CA GLN A 211 26.35 20.88 -15.67
C GLN A 211 25.88 19.53 -15.15
N PHE A 212 24.57 19.36 -14.96
CA PHE A 212 23.97 18.10 -14.56
C PHE A 212 24.26 16.98 -15.57
N LEU A 213 24.07 17.23 -16.86
CA LEU A 213 24.33 16.25 -17.91
C LEU A 213 25.81 15.90 -18.00
N ALA A 214 26.71 16.88 -17.87
CA ALA A 214 28.14 16.64 -17.85
C ALA A 214 28.60 15.78 -16.66
N GLN A 215 27.98 15.93 -15.51
CA GLN A 215 28.25 15.10 -14.33
C GLN A 215 27.67 13.70 -14.48
N LYS A 216 26.45 13.58 -15.00
CA LYS A 216 25.73 12.31 -15.14
C LYS A 216 26.30 11.45 -16.28
N PHE A 217 26.85 12.09 -17.31
CA PHE A 217 27.40 11.45 -18.51
C PHE A 217 28.78 12.01 -18.89
N PRO A 218 29.81 11.80 -18.03
CA PRO A 218 31.13 12.44 -18.20
C PRO A 218 31.88 12.04 -19.48
N TYR A 219 31.44 10.98 -20.14
CA TYR A 219 32.04 10.47 -21.38
C TYR A 219 31.11 10.59 -22.60
N ALA A 220 30.00 11.32 -22.49
CA ALA A 220 29.19 11.60 -23.67
C ALA A 220 29.96 12.52 -24.61
N GLN A 221 30.16 12.08 -25.83
CA GLN A 221 30.71 12.92 -26.91
C GLN A 221 29.57 13.70 -27.58
N GLU A 222 29.85 14.95 -27.95
CA GLU A 222 28.93 15.77 -28.76
C GLU A 222 28.68 15.18 -30.13
#